data_30821bf135a925a7f4f2e74e66c275e0
#
_entry.id   30821bf135a925a7f4f2e74e66c275e0
#
_cell.length_a   1.000
_cell.length_b   1.000
_cell.length_c   1.000
_cell.angle_alpha   90.00
_cell.angle_beta   90.00
_cell.angle_gamma   90.00
#
_symmetry.space_group_name_H-M   'P 1'
#
loop_
_entity.id
_entity.type
_entity.pdbx_description
1 polymer ?
#
loop_
_entity_poly.entity_id
_entity_poly.type
_entity_poly.pdbx_seq_one_letter_code
_entity_poly.pdbx_strand_id
1 'polypeptide(L)'
;MDDVAKIKSKIDIVEVISEYIPLKKMGRNFKCPCPFHQEKSPSFTVSPERQIWHCFGCSKGGDVFSFLMEYEHIEFGEALKILADKANVTLTASPLRTERENKRDMIFKLNSLAAQFYNFLLTKHPSGKNALSYLTEKRKTPIALINTFNLGFAPSQNALSTFLTKKKGYKDFDIVDAGLAFRGRNGLQDFFHNRIIFPITDSRGNIVAFSGRALDNLEESGPKYVNTRETAVYIKGDTVFGLNLAKDAIKKEGKVIIVEGEFDVITSHREGIDNIVAVKGTALTENQIRLLKRFAKKLVFCFDTDPAGTEAQRRSIELIEKEGVSAAVIVPPQGKDPDELLNENPSLFKKAIKNDIHIYDFIIDSALGASDSKTVDGKEKILQKTLPFLAIIDNEVLKEHYLKKLADALSTSLESVTRQ
;
A
#
# COMPACT_ATOMS: atom_id res chain seq x y z
N MET A 1 29.66 -26.70 4.03
CA MET A 1 29.48 -25.33 4.51
C MET A 1 27.98 -25.06 4.46
N ASP A 2 27.39 -24.60 5.54
CA ASP A 2 25.99 -24.22 5.62
C ASP A 2 25.72 -23.08 4.60
N ASP A 3 24.56 -23.10 3.93
CA ASP A 3 24.21 -22.10 2.92
C ASP A 3 24.21 -20.68 3.48
N VAL A 4 23.87 -20.53 4.76
CA VAL A 4 23.97 -19.26 5.51
C VAL A 4 25.41 -18.74 5.54
N ALA A 5 26.38 -19.62 5.85
CA ALA A 5 27.78 -19.24 5.88
C ALA A 5 28.32 -18.86 4.50
N LYS A 6 27.88 -19.58 3.43
CA LYS A 6 28.24 -19.26 2.04
C LYS A 6 27.69 -17.88 1.63
N ILE A 7 26.44 -17.61 1.99
CA ILE A 7 25.80 -16.32 1.69
C ILE A 7 26.53 -15.19 2.44
N LYS A 8 26.74 -15.32 3.75
CA LYS A 8 27.46 -14.33 4.56
C LYS A 8 28.86 -14.02 4.04
N SER A 9 29.55 -14.99 3.45
CA SER A 9 30.90 -14.78 2.91
C SER A 9 30.91 -13.99 1.59
N LYS A 10 29.78 -13.85 0.91
CA LYS A 10 29.65 -13.20 -0.40
C LYS A 10 28.90 -11.87 -0.38
N ILE A 11 28.30 -11.51 0.76
CA ILE A 11 27.47 -10.32 0.91
C ILE A 11 28.11 -9.36 1.91
N ASP A 12 28.15 -8.08 1.59
CA ASP A 12 28.45 -7.02 2.54
C ASP A 12 27.16 -6.43 3.14
N ILE A 13 27.09 -6.41 4.47
CA ILE A 13 25.91 -5.92 5.20
C ILE A 13 25.60 -4.45 4.89
N VAL A 14 26.63 -3.62 4.64
CA VAL A 14 26.46 -2.19 4.34
C VAL A 14 25.81 -2.03 2.97
N GLU A 15 26.26 -2.81 1.98
CA GLU A 15 25.67 -2.77 0.63
C GLU A 15 24.19 -3.17 0.69
N VAL A 16 23.88 -4.29 1.36
CA VAL A 16 22.48 -4.76 1.46
C VAL A 16 21.62 -3.74 2.18
N ILE A 17 22.03 -3.24 3.35
CA ILE A 17 21.22 -2.29 4.13
C ILE A 17 21.08 -0.95 3.38
N SER A 18 22.08 -0.51 2.63
CA SER A 18 22.03 0.75 1.87
C SER A 18 20.96 0.77 0.76
N GLU A 19 20.51 -0.38 0.27
CA GLU A 19 19.39 -0.47 -0.67
C GLU A 19 18.05 -0.13 -0.03
N TYR A 20 17.95 -0.31 1.28
CA TYR A 20 16.71 -0.08 2.05
C TYR A 20 16.68 1.28 2.74
N ILE A 21 17.80 1.69 3.32
CA ILE A 21 17.90 2.92 4.11
C ILE A 21 19.21 3.67 3.81
N PRO A 22 19.19 5.03 3.79
CA PRO A 22 20.39 5.81 3.51
C PRO A 22 21.38 5.77 4.68
N LEU A 23 22.51 5.11 4.51
CA LEU A 23 23.58 5.03 5.49
C LEU A 23 24.61 6.15 5.30
N LYS A 24 25.03 6.80 6.39
CA LYS A 24 26.12 7.79 6.41
C LYS A 24 27.33 7.22 7.13
N LYS A 25 28.51 7.29 6.50
CA LYS A 25 29.76 6.84 7.12
C LYS A 25 30.14 7.75 8.31
N MET A 26 30.36 7.16 9.47
CA MET A 26 30.80 7.84 10.67
C MET A 26 31.95 7.05 11.33
N GLY A 27 33.16 7.46 11.07
CA GLY A 27 34.38 6.74 11.48
C GLY A 27 34.51 5.38 10.79
N ARG A 28 34.62 4.31 11.57
CA ARG A 28 34.70 2.92 11.07
C ARG A 28 33.34 2.30 10.76
N ASN A 29 32.26 2.89 11.24
CA ASN A 29 30.90 2.38 11.11
C ASN A 29 30.04 3.28 10.21
N PHE A 30 28.84 2.80 9.89
CA PHE A 30 27.80 3.55 9.21
C PHE A 30 26.63 3.79 10.17
N LYS A 31 25.97 4.95 10.06
CA LYS A 31 24.84 5.34 10.92
C LYS A 31 23.69 5.94 10.13
N CYS A 32 22.47 5.77 10.65
CA CYS A 32 21.26 6.47 10.21
C CYS A 32 20.23 6.52 11.35
N PRO A 33 19.13 7.29 11.22
CA PRO A 33 17.96 7.13 12.06
C PRO A 33 17.43 5.70 11.94
N CYS A 34 16.96 5.13 13.05
CA CYS A 34 16.52 3.75 13.10
C CYS A 34 15.22 3.54 12.29
N PRO A 35 15.11 2.53 11.41
CA PRO A 35 13.88 2.25 10.68
C PRO A 35 12.82 1.54 11.53
N PHE A 36 13.19 1.06 12.74
CA PHE A 36 12.33 0.22 13.59
C PHE A 36 11.68 0.98 14.75
N HIS A 37 12.11 2.22 15.04
CA HIS A 37 11.49 3.09 16.03
C HIS A 37 11.71 4.56 15.67
N GLN A 38 10.87 5.41 16.23
CA GLN A 38 10.99 6.86 16.00
C GLN A 38 12.09 7.47 16.88
N GLU A 39 12.97 8.26 16.28
CA GLU A 39 14.04 8.96 17.00
C GLU A 39 14.46 10.24 16.28
N LYS A 40 15.00 11.19 17.06
CA LYS A 40 15.52 12.47 16.53
C LYS A 40 17.02 12.40 16.19
N SER A 41 17.76 11.48 16.79
CA SER A 41 19.21 11.33 16.62
C SER A 41 19.55 9.95 16.07
N PRO A 42 20.50 9.82 15.10
CA PRO A 42 20.86 8.55 14.51
C PRO A 42 21.44 7.57 15.53
N SER A 43 20.70 6.52 15.89
CA SER A 43 21.17 5.46 16.80
C SER A 43 21.38 4.11 16.12
N PHE A 44 20.90 3.93 14.89
CA PHE A 44 21.12 2.71 14.11
C PHE A 44 22.54 2.70 13.55
N THR A 45 23.35 1.72 13.95
CA THR A 45 24.78 1.60 13.60
C THR A 45 25.01 0.29 12.88
N VAL A 46 25.72 0.33 11.75
CA VAL A 46 26.16 -0.85 10.98
C VAL A 46 27.68 -0.92 11.03
N SER A 47 28.21 -2.08 11.45
CA SER A 47 29.64 -2.36 11.49
C SER A 47 30.05 -3.22 10.29
N PRO A 48 30.78 -2.69 9.30
CA PRO A 48 31.25 -3.49 8.16
C PRO A 48 32.29 -4.52 8.58
N GLU A 49 33.11 -4.26 9.62
CA GLU A 49 34.12 -5.19 10.12
C GLU A 49 33.49 -6.43 10.77
N ARG A 50 32.40 -6.23 11.54
CA ARG A 50 31.71 -7.31 12.25
C ARG A 50 30.55 -7.92 11.48
N GLN A 51 30.15 -7.30 10.36
CA GLN A 51 28.98 -7.71 9.57
C GLN A 51 27.70 -7.81 10.39
N ILE A 52 27.51 -6.83 11.31
CA ILE A 52 26.33 -6.71 12.17
C ILE A 52 25.79 -5.28 12.18
N TRP A 53 24.53 -5.15 12.53
CA TRP A 53 23.91 -3.89 12.87
C TRP A 53 23.38 -3.89 14.30
N HIS A 54 23.28 -2.73 14.91
CA HIS A 54 22.69 -2.53 16.23
C HIS A 54 22.11 -1.13 16.37
N CYS A 55 20.91 -1.05 16.94
CA CYS A 55 20.29 0.22 17.31
C CYS A 55 20.45 0.47 18.80
N PHE A 56 21.10 1.56 19.16
CA PHE A 56 21.30 1.94 20.56
C PHE A 56 20.05 2.60 21.18
N GLY A 57 19.00 2.91 20.40
CA GLY A 57 17.73 3.44 20.90
C GLY A 57 16.75 2.34 21.31
N CYS A 58 16.48 1.37 20.42
CA CYS A 58 15.53 0.29 20.70
C CYS A 58 16.17 -1.07 21.01
N SER A 59 17.51 -1.13 21.12
CA SER A 59 18.29 -2.33 21.43
C SER A 59 18.12 -3.50 20.45
N LYS A 60 17.45 -3.31 19.30
CA LYS A 60 17.39 -4.29 18.21
C LYS A 60 18.75 -4.39 17.53
N GLY A 61 19.13 -5.58 17.10
CA GLY A 61 20.39 -5.81 16.40
C GLY A 61 20.48 -7.21 15.83
N GLY A 62 21.50 -7.44 15.00
CA GLY A 62 21.74 -8.72 14.39
C GLY A 62 22.62 -8.65 13.15
N ASP A 63 22.50 -9.62 12.29
CA ASP A 63 23.18 -9.71 11.00
C ASP A 63 22.29 -9.25 9.84
N VAL A 64 22.72 -9.47 8.60
CA VAL A 64 21.98 -9.12 7.40
C VAL A 64 20.63 -9.85 7.29
N PHE A 65 20.53 -11.08 7.77
CA PHE A 65 19.29 -11.86 7.80
C PHE A 65 18.29 -11.23 8.76
N SER A 66 18.75 -10.97 10.00
CA SER A 66 17.92 -10.31 11.02
C SER A 66 17.41 -8.96 10.56
N PHE A 67 18.23 -8.18 9.83
CA PHE A 67 17.80 -6.91 9.25
C PHE A 67 16.66 -7.09 8.26
N LEU A 68 16.80 -8.02 7.31
CA LEU A 68 15.74 -8.26 6.32
C LEU A 68 14.47 -8.80 6.97
N MET A 69 14.58 -9.72 7.92
CA MET A 69 13.41 -10.26 8.63
C MET A 69 12.63 -9.17 9.36
N GLU A 70 13.32 -8.27 10.05
CA GLU A 70 12.71 -7.15 10.78
C GLU A 70 12.18 -6.06 9.83
N TYR A 71 12.95 -5.74 8.77
CA TYR A 71 12.60 -4.65 7.87
C TYR A 71 11.47 -5.03 6.91
N GLU A 72 11.51 -6.23 6.34
CA GLU A 72 10.53 -6.73 5.39
C GLU A 72 9.37 -7.50 6.05
N HIS A 73 9.45 -7.72 7.38
CA HIS A 73 8.50 -8.56 8.13
C HIS A 73 8.35 -9.96 7.52
N ILE A 74 9.49 -10.60 7.20
CA ILE A 74 9.55 -11.92 6.58
C ILE A 74 10.18 -12.94 7.48
N GLU A 75 9.88 -14.22 7.24
CA GLU A 75 10.50 -15.34 7.94
C GLU A 75 11.93 -15.59 7.44
N PHE A 76 12.74 -16.29 8.27
CA PHE A 76 14.13 -16.59 7.93
C PHE A 76 14.31 -17.30 6.58
N GLY A 77 13.44 -18.26 6.23
CA GLY A 77 13.50 -18.98 4.96
C GLY A 77 13.34 -18.05 3.73
N GLU A 78 12.58 -16.98 3.87
CA GLU A 78 12.39 -16.01 2.82
C GLU A 78 13.58 -15.04 2.72
N ALA A 79 14.10 -14.58 3.86
CA ALA A 79 15.32 -13.78 3.91
C ALA A 79 16.51 -14.56 3.32
N LEU A 80 16.57 -15.87 3.58
CA LEU A 80 17.58 -16.77 3.03
C LEU A 80 17.52 -16.83 1.51
N LYS A 81 16.33 -16.93 0.91
CA LYS A 81 16.16 -16.93 -0.55
C LYS A 81 16.62 -15.61 -1.17
N ILE A 82 16.16 -14.48 -0.62
CA ILE A 82 16.52 -13.13 -1.11
C ILE A 82 18.04 -12.94 -1.11
N LEU A 83 18.69 -13.31 -0.01
CA LEU A 83 20.14 -13.17 0.13
C LEU A 83 20.92 -14.19 -0.70
N ALA A 84 20.38 -15.40 -0.90
CA ALA A 84 20.96 -16.40 -1.78
C ALA A 84 20.97 -15.95 -3.24
N ASP A 85 19.86 -15.41 -3.73
CA ASP A 85 19.75 -14.85 -5.07
C ASP A 85 20.74 -13.69 -5.26
N LYS A 86 20.83 -12.79 -4.26
CA LYS A 86 21.77 -11.67 -4.28
C LYS A 86 23.24 -12.14 -4.23
N ALA A 87 23.53 -13.18 -3.50
CA ALA A 87 24.89 -13.78 -3.39
C ALA A 87 25.24 -14.69 -4.57
N ASN A 88 24.32 -14.94 -5.51
CA ASN A 88 24.42 -15.99 -6.52
C ASN A 88 24.79 -17.35 -5.90
N VAL A 89 24.09 -17.75 -4.81
CA VAL A 89 24.25 -19.01 -4.12
C VAL A 89 23.06 -19.91 -4.37
N THR A 90 23.27 -21.06 -4.99
CA THR A 90 22.22 -22.08 -5.10
C THR A 90 22.02 -22.74 -3.73
N LEU A 91 20.82 -22.60 -3.18
CA LEU A 91 20.47 -23.22 -1.90
C LEU A 91 20.42 -24.75 -2.05
N THR A 92 21.14 -25.46 -1.18
CA THR A 92 20.95 -26.88 -1.01
C THR A 92 19.61 -27.08 -0.31
N ALA A 93 18.72 -27.93 -0.86
CA ALA A 93 17.40 -28.17 -0.30
C ALA A 93 17.48 -28.43 1.20
N SER A 94 17.00 -27.49 2.01
CA SER A 94 16.97 -27.66 3.47
C SER A 94 15.89 -28.68 3.83
N PRO A 95 16.20 -29.72 4.64
CA PRO A 95 15.21 -30.71 5.06
C PRO A 95 14.13 -30.17 6.03
N LEU A 96 14.23 -28.92 6.46
CA LEU A 96 13.38 -28.32 7.50
C LEU A 96 12.62 -27.09 7.01
N ARG A 97 11.96 -27.17 5.86
CA ARG A 97 10.88 -26.21 5.56
C ARG A 97 9.71 -26.49 6.48
N THR A 98 9.26 -25.45 7.19
CA THR A 98 8.06 -25.57 7.99
C THR A 98 6.84 -25.80 7.08
N GLU A 99 5.85 -26.52 7.56
CA GLU A 99 4.58 -26.75 6.85
C GLU A 99 3.96 -25.39 6.40
N ARG A 100 4.14 -24.36 7.22
CA ARG A 100 3.70 -22.98 6.95
C ARG A 100 4.42 -22.35 5.74
N GLU A 101 5.74 -22.53 5.62
CA GLU A 101 6.51 -22.02 4.47
C GLU A 101 6.12 -22.75 3.18
N ASN A 102 5.94 -24.05 3.22
CA ASN A 102 5.46 -24.83 2.08
C ASN A 102 4.08 -24.37 1.61
N LYS A 103 3.18 -24.08 2.56
CA LYS A 103 1.85 -23.56 2.27
C LYS A 103 1.91 -22.18 1.61
N ARG A 104 2.73 -21.26 2.10
CA ARG A 104 2.92 -19.92 1.51
C ARG A 104 3.49 -20.01 0.09
N ASP A 105 4.53 -20.80 -0.13
CA ASP A 105 5.12 -21.03 -1.45
C ASP A 105 4.10 -21.60 -2.44
N MET A 106 3.26 -22.53 -1.98
CA MET A 106 2.18 -23.10 -2.79
C MET A 106 1.17 -22.03 -3.20
N ILE A 107 0.76 -21.16 -2.28
CA ILE A 107 -0.19 -20.06 -2.56
C ILE A 107 0.42 -19.07 -3.56
N PHE A 108 1.67 -18.64 -3.40
CA PHE A 108 2.35 -17.76 -4.36
C PHE A 108 2.39 -18.37 -5.77
N LYS A 109 2.69 -19.65 -5.87
CA LYS A 109 2.73 -20.38 -7.14
C LYS A 109 1.36 -20.46 -7.79
N LEU A 110 0.32 -20.77 -7.02
CA LEU A 110 -1.07 -20.81 -7.51
C LEU A 110 -1.56 -19.44 -7.95
N ASN A 111 -1.27 -18.38 -7.18
CA ASN A 111 -1.63 -17.02 -7.54
C ASN A 111 -0.92 -16.57 -8.83
N SER A 112 0.36 -16.88 -8.99
CA SER A 112 1.10 -16.60 -10.24
C SER A 112 0.48 -17.29 -11.45
N LEU A 113 0.13 -18.57 -11.33
CA LEU A 113 -0.54 -19.32 -12.39
C LEU A 113 -1.94 -18.76 -12.70
N ALA A 114 -2.70 -18.40 -11.66
CA ALA A 114 -4.02 -17.79 -11.82
C ALA A 114 -3.95 -16.45 -12.54
N ALA A 115 -2.98 -15.59 -12.18
CA ALA A 115 -2.79 -14.32 -12.86
C ALA A 115 -2.43 -14.48 -14.34
N GLN A 116 -1.52 -15.41 -14.66
CA GLN A 116 -1.17 -15.73 -16.05
C GLN A 116 -2.39 -16.25 -16.82
N PHE A 117 -3.19 -17.11 -16.21
CA PHE A 117 -4.40 -17.64 -16.80
C PHE A 117 -5.44 -16.57 -17.07
N TYR A 118 -5.74 -15.72 -16.09
CA TYR A 118 -6.68 -14.61 -16.25
C TYR A 118 -6.21 -13.57 -17.27
N ASN A 119 -4.90 -13.24 -17.30
CA ASN A 119 -4.34 -12.35 -18.31
C ASN A 119 -4.42 -12.94 -19.72
N PHE A 120 -4.14 -14.24 -19.88
CA PHE A 120 -4.33 -14.94 -21.14
C PHE A 120 -5.80 -14.89 -21.61
N LEU A 121 -6.76 -15.12 -20.70
CA LEU A 121 -8.18 -15.04 -21.03
C LEU A 121 -8.58 -13.63 -21.45
N LEU A 122 -8.05 -12.59 -20.81
CA LEU A 122 -8.32 -11.20 -21.15
C LEU A 122 -7.75 -10.83 -22.53
N THR A 123 -6.49 -11.18 -22.80
CA THR A 123 -5.72 -10.60 -23.91
C THR A 123 -5.71 -11.44 -25.16
N LYS A 124 -5.93 -12.76 -25.06
CA LYS A 124 -5.75 -13.72 -26.18
C LYS A 124 -6.93 -14.65 -26.41
N HIS A 125 -7.84 -14.78 -25.46
CA HIS A 125 -8.97 -15.73 -25.60
C HIS A 125 -10.26 -15.00 -25.95
N PRO A 126 -11.12 -15.56 -26.83
CA PRO A 126 -12.39 -14.92 -27.25
C PRO A 126 -13.32 -14.51 -26.11
N SER A 127 -13.32 -15.27 -24.98
CA SER A 127 -14.16 -14.95 -23.82
C SER A 127 -13.80 -13.60 -23.17
N GLY A 128 -12.58 -13.11 -23.35
CA GLY A 128 -12.12 -11.83 -22.78
C GLY A 128 -12.44 -10.61 -23.63
N LYS A 129 -12.99 -10.78 -24.84
CA LYS A 129 -13.19 -9.69 -25.80
C LYS A 129 -13.94 -8.49 -25.22
N ASN A 130 -15.06 -8.73 -24.54
CA ASN A 130 -15.87 -7.66 -23.94
C ASN A 130 -15.15 -6.96 -22.79
N ALA A 131 -14.42 -7.71 -21.96
CA ALA A 131 -13.60 -7.17 -20.88
C ALA A 131 -12.43 -6.32 -21.41
N LEU A 132 -11.80 -6.78 -22.48
CA LEU A 132 -10.72 -6.05 -23.14
C LEU A 132 -11.23 -4.75 -23.76
N SER A 133 -12.34 -4.78 -24.50
CA SER A 133 -12.99 -3.59 -25.08
C SER A 133 -13.38 -2.60 -23.97
N TYR A 134 -13.96 -3.08 -22.86
CA TYR A 134 -14.25 -2.23 -21.71
C TYR A 134 -13.00 -1.49 -21.18
N LEU A 135 -11.87 -2.21 -21.04
CA LEU A 135 -10.62 -1.61 -20.57
C LEU A 135 -10.04 -0.61 -21.57
N THR A 136 -10.00 -0.97 -22.87
CA THR A 136 -9.32 -0.17 -23.89
C THR A 136 -10.18 1.01 -24.38
N GLU A 137 -11.49 0.83 -24.54
CA GLU A 137 -12.38 1.84 -25.13
C GLU A 137 -13.03 2.71 -24.03
N LYS A 138 -13.63 2.08 -23.01
CA LYS A 138 -14.34 2.81 -21.96
C LYS A 138 -13.39 3.39 -20.91
N ARG A 139 -12.40 2.60 -20.45
CA ARG A 139 -11.42 3.03 -19.45
C ARG A 139 -10.15 3.63 -20.07
N LYS A 140 -10.02 3.61 -21.39
CA LYS A 140 -8.88 4.15 -22.13
C LYS A 140 -7.52 3.61 -21.61
N THR A 141 -7.50 2.36 -21.12
CA THR A 141 -6.32 1.71 -20.57
C THR A 141 -5.49 1.08 -21.71
N PRO A 142 -4.27 1.55 -21.97
CA PRO A 142 -3.42 0.98 -23.01
C PRO A 142 -3.03 -0.48 -22.73
N ILE A 143 -2.84 -1.28 -23.77
CA ILE A 143 -2.42 -2.69 -23.63
C ILE A 143 -1.11 -2.81 -22.83
N ALA A 144 -0.19 -1.85 -22.96
CA ALA A 144 1.05 -1.83 -22.18
C ALA A 144 0.75 -1.81 -20.68
N LEU A 145 -0.21 -0.98 -20.21
CA LEU A 145 -0.60 -0.92 -18.80
C LEU A 145 -1.39 -2.17 -18.37
N ILE A 146 -2.25 -2.73 -19.25
CA ILE A 146 -2.90 -4.02 -18.97
C ILE A 146 -1.86 -5.08 -18.64
N ASN A 147 -0.76 -5.12 -19.38
CA ASN A 147 0.35 -6.05 -19.14
C ASN A 147 1.18 -5.68 -17.90
N THR A 148 1.49 -4.40 -17.69
CA THR A 148 2.26 -3.93 -16.53
C THR A 148 1.55 -4.27 -15.22
N PHE A 149 0.23 -4.03 -15.14
CA PHE A 149 -0.59 -4.38 -13.98
C PHE A 149 -1.06 -5.85 -14.00
N ASN A 150 -0.69 -6.60 -15.04
CA ASN A 150 -1.08 -8.00 -15.25
C ASN A 150 -2.60 -8.22 -15.11
N LEU A 151 -3.40 -7.28 -15.65
CA LEU A 151 -4.86 -7.34 -15.60
C LEU A 151 -5.38 -8.60 -16.28
N GLY A 152 -6.49 -9.13 -15.79
CA GLY A 152 -7.06 -10.37 -16.28
C GLY A 152 -8.57 -10.36 -16.39
N PHE A 153 -9.13 -11.46 -16.84
CA PHE A 153 -10.56 -11.72 -16.91
C PHE A 153 -10.90 -13.08 -16.35
N ALA A 154 -11.87 -13.12 -15.43
CA ALA A 154 -12.48 -14.35 -14.93
C ALA A 154 -13.82 -14.57 -15.63
N PRO A 155 -14.00 -15.65 -16.41
CA PRO A 155 -15.26 -15.94 -17.09
C PRO A 155 -16.34 -16.45 -16.12
N SER A 156 -17.56 -16.62 -16.61
CA SER A 156 -18.71 -17.07 -15.80
C SER A 156 -18.67 -18.53 -15.36
N GLN A 157 -17.81 -19.35 -15.96
CA GLN A 157 -17.67 -20.78 -15.65
C GLN A 157 -16.48 -21.04 -14.72
N ASN A 158 -16.43 -22.23 -14.10
CA ASN A 158 -15.31 -22.67 -13.24
C ASN A 158 -14.06 -23.00 -14.07
N ALA A 159 -13.56 -21.99 -14.81
CA ALA A 159 -12.48 -22.16 -15.75
C ALA A 159 -11.11 -22.29 -15.06
N LEU A 160 -10.86 -21.47 -14.00
CA LEU A 160 -9.61 -21.49 -13.27
C LEU A 160 -9.43 -22.79 -12.49
N SER A 161 -10.41 -23.18 -11.69
CA SER A 161 -10.36 -24.44 -10.92
C SER A 161 -10.22 -25.65 -11.82
N THR A 162 -10.91 -25.68 -12.97
CA THR A 162 -10.74 -26.73 -13.98
C THR A 162 -9.31 -26.73 -14.56
N PHE A 163 -8.76 -25.57 -14.88
CA PHE A 163 -7.38 -25.44 -15.35
C PHE A 163 -6.37 -25.93 -14.31
N LEU A 164 -6.50 -25.48 -13.05
CA LEU A 164 -5.56 -25.83 -12.00
C LEU A 164 -5.64 -27.32 -11.62
N THR A 165 -6.83 -27.91 -11.55
CA THR A 165 -6.98 -29.34 -11.21
C THR A 165 -6.64 -30.25 -12.39
N LYS A 166 -7.32 -30.07 -13.54
CA LYS A 166 -7.22 -31.01 -14.66
C LYS A 166 -5.98 -30.82 -15.53
N LYS A 167 -5.50 -29.58 -15.70
CA LYS A 167 -4.32 -29.30 -16.54
C LYS A 167 -3.02 -29.22 -15.74
N LYS A 168 -3.07 -28.77 -14.49
CA LYS A 168 -1.88 -28.56 -13.65
C LYS A 168 -1.74 -29.56 -12.50
N GLY A 169 -2.77 -30.35 -12.20
CA GLY A 169 -2.75 -31.42 -11.20
C GLY A 169 -2.73 -30.96 -9.74
N TYR A 170 -3.15 -29.71 -9.47
CA TYR A 170 -3.25 -29.23 -8.10
C TYR A 170 -4.45 -29.80 -7.38
N LYS A 171 -4.32 -29.97 -6.06
CA LYS A 171 -5.40 -30.50 -5.22
C LYS A 171 -6.39 -29.39 -4.86
N ASP A 172 -7.65 -29.74 -4.71
CA ASP A 172 -8.74 -28.81 -4.39
C ASP A 172 -8.45 -27.97 -3.14
N PHE A 173 -7.87 -28.60 -2.10
CA PHE A 173 -7.60 -27.87 -0.85
C PHE A 173 -6.53 -26.78 -1.01
N ASP A 174 -5.50 -26.99 -1.84
CA ASP A 174 -4.48 -25.98 -2.14
C ASP A 174 -5.11 -24.76 -2.83
N ILE A 175 -6.01 -24.99 -3.78
CA ILE A 175 -6.73 -23.94 -4.53
C ILE A 175 -7.67 -23.16 -3.60
N VAL A 176 -8.35 -23.87 -2.70
CA VAL A 176 -9.21 -23.25 -1.67
C VAL A 176 -8.38 -22.45 -0.67
N ASP A 177 -7.25 -22.97 -0.22
CA ASP A 177 -6.34 -22.28 0.70
C ASP A 177 -5.72 -21.00 0.08
N ALA A 178 -5.50 -20.99 -1.23
CA ALA A 178 -5.08 -19.81 -1.98
C ALA A 178 -6.20 -18.76 -2.17
N GLY A 179 -7.45 -19.06 -1.76
CA GLY A 179 -8.58 -18.15 -1.92
C GLY A 179 -9.06 -17.99 -3.35
N LEU A 180 -8.65 -18.89 -4.27
CA LEU A 180 -8.99 -18.86 -5.69
C LEU A 180 -10.33 -19.54 -5.99
N ALA A 181 -10.76 -20.43 -5.11
CA ALA A 181 -12.01 -21.16 -5.22
C ALA A 181 -12.59 -21.47 -3.84
N PHE A 182 -13.82 -21.97 -3.81
CA PHE A 182 -14.49 -22.49 -2.61
C PHE A 182 -15.22 -23.79 -2.91
N ARG A 183 -15.50 -24.58 -1.89
CA ARG A 183 -16.30 -25.80 -2.04
C ARG A 183 -17.78 -25.47 -2.03
N GLY A 184 -18.41 -25.60 -3.17
CA GLY A 184 -19.86 -25.51 -3.33
C GLY A 184 -20.54 -26.87 -3.25
N ARG A 185 -21.89 -26.91 -3.39
CA ARG A 185 -22.70 -28.17 -3.40
C ARG A 185 -22.28 -29.09 -4.52
N ASN A 186 -21.88 -28.58 -5.67
CA ASN A 186 -21.55 -29.32 -6.89
C ASN A 186 -20.02 -29.43 -7.12
N GLY A 187 -19.20 -29.35 -6.10
CA GLY A 187 -17.74 -29.41 -6.18
C GLY A 187 -17.06 -28.08 -6.06
N LEU A 188 -15.83 -27.98 -6.57
CA LEU A 188 -15.01 -26.76 -6.52
C LEU A 188 -15.57 -25.68 -7.44
N GLN A 189 -15.75 -24.48 -6.93
CA GLN A 189 -16.24 -23.31 -7.67
C GLN A 189 -15.23 -22.17 -7.59
N ASP A 190 -14.99 -21.51 -8.72
CA ASP A 190 -14.11 -20.34 -8.79
C ASP A 190 -14.65 -19.22 -7.89
N PHE A 191 -13.74 -18.44 -7.28
CA PHE A 191 -14.14 -17.32 -6.44
C PHE A 191 -14.61 -16.11 -7.29
N PHE A 192 -14.02 -15.92 -8.45
CA PHE A 192 -14.35 -14.82 -9.35
C PHE A 192 -15.11 -15.32 -10.58
N HIS A 193 -16.23 -14.66 -10.88
CA HIS A 193 -17.09 -14.94 -12.04
C HIS A 193 -17.44 -13.64 -12.74
N ASN A 194 -17.29 -13.62 -14.07
CA ASN A 194 -17.61 -12.48 -14.95
C ASN A 194 -17.03 -11.15 -14.45
N ARG A 195 -15.70 -11.16 -14.14
CA ARG A 195 -15.03 -10.01 -13.55
C ARG A 195 -13.71 -9.70 -14.23
N ILE A 196 -13.41 -8.40 -14.35
CA ILE A 196 -12.06 -7.92 -14.59
C ILE A 196 -11.26 -8.17 -13.32
N ILE A 197 -10.07 -8.75 -13.48
CA ILE A 197 -9.21 -9.16 -12.37
C ILE A 197 -8.00 -8.24 -12.28
N PHE A 198 -7.77 -7.72 -11.08
CA PHE A 198 -6.63 -6.91 -10.69
C PHE A 198 -5.78 -7.72 -9.72
N PRO A 199 -4.60 -8.21 -10.12
CA PRO A 199 -3.68 -8.85 -9.20
C PRO A 199 -3.21 -7.87 -8.12
N ILE A 200 -3.25 -8.28 -6.88
CA ILE A 200 -2.72 -7.53 -5.74
C ILE A 200 -1.36 -8.12 -5.41
N THR A 201 -0.34 -7.26 -5.36
CA THR A 201 1.03 -7.67 -5.11
C THR A 201 1.55 -7.14 -3.78
N ASP A 202 2.51 -7.85 -3.19
CA ASP A 202 3.34 -7.30 -2.12
C ASP A 202 4.35 -6.26 -2.69
N SER A 203 5.11 -5.59 -1.83
CA SER A 203 6.11 -4.59 -2.24
C SER A 203 7.25 -5.16 -3.11
N ARG A 204 7.41 -6.47 -3.17
CA ARG A 204 8.40 -7.20 -3.99
C ARG A 204 7.86 -7.63 -5.34
N GLY A 205 6.54 -7.55 -5.54
CA GLY A 205 5.86 -7.96 -6.77
C GLY A 205 5.30 -9.39 -6.76
N ASN A 206 5.37 -10.10 -5.64
CA ASN A 206 4.69 -11.40 -5.53
C ASN A 206 3.17 -11.19 -5.49
N ILE A 207 2.42 -11.96 -6.27
CA ILE A 207 0.96 -11.88 -6.29
C ILE A 207 0.41 -12.56 -5.03
N VAL A 208 -0.20 -11.77 -4.15
CA VAL A 208 -0.73 -12.22 -2.85
C VAL A 208 -2.24 -12.47 -2.89
N ALA A 209 -2.96 -11.76 -3.77
CA ALA A 209 -4.42 -11.82 -3.87
C ALA A 209 -4.92 -11.25 -5.20
N PHE A 210 -6.24 -11.18 -5.34
CA PHE A 210 -6.90 -10.55 -6.48
C PHE A 210 -8.06 -9.68 -6.02
N SER A 211 -8.33 -8.63 -6.80
CA SER A 211 -9.56 -7.88 -6.78
C SER A 211 -10.32 -8.16 -8.07
N GLY A 212 -11.62 -8.32 -8.00
CA GLY A 212 -12.47 -8.57 -9.16
C GLY A 212 -13.59 -7.55 -9.29
N ARG A 213 -13.59 -6.77 -10.40
CA ARG A 213 -14.66 -5.82 -10.72
C ARG A 213 -15.66 -6.42 -11.67
N ALA A 214 -16.96 -6.35 -11.33
CA ALA A 214 -18.03 -6.79 -12.23
C ALA A 214 -18.00 -5.99 -13.54
N LEU A 215 -18.21 -6.70 -14.67
CA LEU A 215 -18.27 -6.09 -16.00
C LEU A 215 -19.63 -5.43 -16.27
N ASP A 216 -20.70 -6.10 -15.91
CA ASP A 216 -22.09 -5.73 -16.24
C ASP A 216 -22.98 -5.76 -15.00
N ASN A 217 -24.25 -5.43 -15.18
CA ASN A 217 -25.34 -5.27 -14.22
C ASN A 217 -25.12 -5.87 -12.84
N LEU A 218 -25.04 -4.99 -11.85
CA LEU A 218 -24.81 -5.31 -10.43
C LEU A 218 -25.84 -6.29 -9.85
N GLU A 219 -27.05 -6.34 -10.40
CA GLU A 219 -28.13 -7.21 -9.94
C GLU A 219 -27.81 -8.70 -10.12
N GLU A 220 -27.13 -9.08 -11.20
CA GLU A 220 -26.76 -10.49 -11.48
C GLU A 220 -25.33 -10.84 -10.96
N SER A 221 -24.45 -9.86 -10.84
CA SER A 221 -23.01 -10.04 -10.54
C SER A 221 -22.65 -9.83 -9.06
N GLY A 222 -23.61 -9.42 -8.22
CA GLY A 222 -23.36 -9.04 -6.83
C GLY A 222 -22.54 -7.74 -6.70
N PRO A 223 -21.73 -7.54 -5.65
CA PRO A 223 -21.03 -6.30 -5.40
C PRO A 223 -20.11 -5.88 -6.57
N LYS A 224 -20.05 -4.56 -6.86
CA LYS A 224 -19.22 -3.99 -7.93
C LYS A 224 -17.76 -4.45 -7.83
N TYR A 225 -17.20 -4.54 -6.62
CA TYR A 225 -15.87 -5.08 -6.34
C TYR A 225 -15.94 -6.18 -5.29
N VAL A 226 -15.17 -7.24 -5.50
CA VAL A 226 -14.91 -8.29 -4.51
C VAL A 226 -13.40 -8.55 -4.44
N ASN A 227 -12.90 -8.90 -3.26
CA ASN A 227 -11.48 -9.24 -3.05
C ASN A 227 -11.36 -10.69 -2.62
N THR A 228 -10.23 -11.32 -2.95
CA THR A 228 -9.82 -12.60 -2.34
C THR A 228 -9.98 -12.49 -0.82
N ARG A 229 -10.47 -13.56 -0.17
CA ARG A 229 -10.46 -13.67 1.29
C ARG A 229 -9.03 -13.69 1.82
N GLU A 230 -8.84 -13.40 3.10
CA GLU A 230 -7.52 -13.50 3.74
C GLU A 230 -6.96 -14.91 3.66
N THR A 231 -5.66 -15.00 3.43
CA THR A 231 -4.89 -16.24 3.27
C THR A 231 -3.59 -16.17 4.07
N ALA A 232 -2.76 -17.22 4.03
CA ALA A 232 -1.45 -17.19 4.67
C ALA A 232 -0.46 -16.17 4.06
N VAL A 233 -0.77 -15.58 2.89
CA VAL A 233 0.06 -14.57 2.20
C VAL A 233 -0.65 -13.23 1.98
N TYR A 234 -1.91 -13.12 2.35
CA TYR A 234 -2.71 -11.93 2.13
C TYR A 234 -3.53 -11.56 3.35
N ILE A 235 -3.25 -10.38 3.89
CA ILE A 235 -4.04 -9.69 4.91
C ILE A 235 -4.43 -8.35 4.30
N LYS A 236 -5.74 -8.09 4.20
CA LYS A 236 -6.26 -6.89 3.54
C LYS A 236 -5.71 -5.59 4.16
N GLY A 237 -5.62 -5.56 5.49
CA GLY A 237 -5.11 -4.41 6.24
C GLY A 237 -3.60 -4.17 6.12
N ASP A 238 -2.85 -5.09 5.52
CA ASP A 238 -1.38 -4.98 5.39
C ASP A 238 -0.96 -4.68 3.95
N THR A 239 -1.92 -4.64 3.03
CA THR A 239 -1.64 -4.61 1.59
C THR A 239 -2.10 -3.29 0.98
N VAL A 240 -1.31 -2.79 0.01
CA VAL A 240 -1.56 -1.57 -0.74
C VAL A 240 -1.42 -1.89 -2.23
N PHE A 241 -2.44 -1.59 -3.04
CA PHE A 241 -2.44 -1.86 -4.48
C PHE A 241 -1.50 -0.94 -5.23
N GLY A 242 -0.69 -1.50 -6.12
CA GLY A 242 0.23 -0.76 -6.99
C GLY A 242 1.58 -0.40 -6.36
N LEU A 243 1.81 -0.72 -5.07
CA LEU A 243 3.03 -0.31 -4.36
C LEU A 243 4.32 -0.85 -5.01
N ASN A 244 4.31 -2.08 -5.52
CA ASN A 244 5.46 -2.67 -6.21
C ASN A 244 5.92 -1.88 -7.44
N LEU A 245 4.99 -1.24 -8.15
CA LEU A 245 5.26 -0.40 -9.32
C LEU A 245 5.61 1.03 -8.91
N ALA A 246 4.99 1.54 -7.85
CA ALA A 246 5.11 2.93 -7.41
C ALA A 246 6.35 3.22 -6.54
N LYS A 247 6.94 2.20 -5.88
CA LYS A 247 7.96 2.38 -4.84
C LYS A 247 9.16 3.24 -5.23
N ASP A 248 9.64 3.12 -6.46
CA ASP A 248 10.81 3.88 -6.92
C ASP A 248 10.46 5.35 -7.18
N ALA A 249 9.28 5.61 -7.78
CA ALA A 249 8.74 6.96 -7.94
C ALA A 249 8.44 7.60 -6.57
N ILE A 250 7.88 6.85 -5.62
CA ILE A 250 7.64 7.31 -4.25
C ILE A 250 8.94 7.72 -3.56
N LYS A 251 9.99 6.89 -3.65
CA LYS A 251 11.31 7.21 -3.08
C LYS A 251 11.91 8.47 -3.70
N LYS A 252 11.81 8.62 -5.02
CA LYS A 252 12.29 9.78 -5.78
C LYS A 252 11.58 11.07 -5.38
N GLU A 253 10.24 11.02 -5.31
CA GLU A 253 9.40 12.19 -4.97
C GLU A 253 9.36 12.48 -3.46
N GLY A 254 9.73 11.51 -2.62
CA GLY A 254 9.62 11.57 -1.17
C GLY A 254 8.18 11.57 -0.63
N LYS A 255 7.20 11.41 -1.51
CA LYS A 255 5.76 11.39 -1.21
C LYS A 255 5.01 10.31 -1.95
N VAL A 256 3.95 9.78 -1.33
CA VAL A 256 3.01 8.82 -1.94
C VAL A 256 1.62 9.42 -1.99
N ILE A 257 0.97 9.31 -3.14
CA ILE A 257 -0.44 9.69 -3.33
C ILE A 257 -1.29 8.45 -3.05
N ILE A 258 -2.31 8.60 -2.20
CA ILE A 258 -3.17 7.51 -1.74
C ILE A 258 -4.58 7.78 -2.24
N VAL A 259 -5.11 6.83 -3.01
CA VAL A 259 -6.47 6.85 -3.58
C VAL A 259 -7.27 5.62 -3.15
N GLU A 260 -8.54 5.52 -3.52
CA GLU A 260 -9.41 4.41 -3.12
C GLU A 260 -9.45 3.26 -4.14
N GLY A 261 -9.37 3.57 -5.45
CA GLY A 261 -9.66 2.64 -6.53
C GLY A 261 -8.46 2.19 -7.36
N GLU A 262 -8.53 0.98 -7.88
CA GLU A 262 -7.52 0.44 -8.79
C GLU A 262 -7.44 1.23 -10.09
N PHE A 263 -8.58 1.74 -10.59
CA PHE A 263 -8.57 2.55 -11.80
C PHE A 263 -7.94 3.92 -11.59
N ASP A 264 -8.07 4.52 -10.40
CA ASP A 264 -7.37 5.77 -10.08
C ASP A 264 -5.87 5.61 -10.23
N VAL A 265 -5.33 4.48 -9.74
CA VAL A 265 -3.90 4.14 -9.89
C VAL A 265 -3.54 3.92 -11.36
N ILE A 266 -4.29 3.08 -12.08
CA ILE A 266 -3.97 2.70 -13.46
C ILE A 266 -4.07 3.93 -14.39
N THR A 267 -5.10 4.77 -14.22
CA THR A 267 -5.30 5.98 -15.01
C THR A 267 -4.21 7.02 -14.70
N SER A 268 -3.78 7.12 -13.43
CA SER A 268 -2.67 7.98 -13.03
C SER A 268 -1.35 7.54 -13.68
N HIS A 269 -1.05 6.25 -13.70
CA HIS A 269 0.12 5.72 -14.40
C HIS A 269 0.08 5.99 -15.92
N ARG A 270 -1.11 5.95 -16.54
CA ARG A 270 -1.28 6.36 -17.95
C ARG A 270 -0.82 7.79 -18.19
N GLU A 271 -1.05 8.66 -17.23
CA GLU A 271 -0.70 10.08 -17.29
C GLU A 271 0.70 10.40 -16.76
N GLY A 272 1.51 9.38 -16.40
CA GLY A 272 2.87 9.54 -15.88
C GLY A 272 2.93 9.98 -14.41
N ILE A 273 1.90 9.67 -13.63
CA ILE A 273 1.87 9.86 -12.18
C ILE A 273 2.09 8.49 -11.55
N ASP A 274 3.36 8.18 -11.23
CA ASP A 274 3.77 6.83 -10.83
C ASP A 274 3.90 6.64 -9.31
N ASN A 275 3.93 7.72 -8.52
CA ASN A 275 4.03 7.68 -7.06
C ASN A 275 2.66 7.56 -6.38
N ILE A 276 1.75 6.77 -6.94
CA ILE A 276 0.36 6.63 -6.50
C ILE A 276 0.02 5.17 -6.20
N VAL A 277 -0.78 4.96 -5.16
CA VAL A 277 -1.22 3.64 -4.68
C VAL A 277 -2.68 3.69 -4.24
N ALA A 278 -3.37 2.54 -4.24
CA ALA A 278 -4.72 2.47 -3.70
C ALA A 278 -4.78 1.66 -2.40
N VAL A 279 -5.59 2.15 -1.46
CA VAL A 279 -6.00 1.43 -0.25
C VAL A 279 -7.48 1.10 -0.33
N LYS A 280 -7.85 -0.09 0.11
CA LYS A 280 -9.22 -0.54 0.04
C LYS A 280 -9.95 -0.26 1.36
N GLY A 281 -10.60 0.87 1.44
CA GLY A 281 -11.34 1.33 2.61
C GLY A 281 -11.04 2.79 2.92
N THR A 282 -11.91 3.41 3.68
CA THR A 282 -11.86 4.85 4.01
C THR A 282 -10.82 5.22 5.06
N ALA A 283 -10.15 4.25 5.69
CA ALA A 283 -9.15 4.49 6.73
C ALA A 283 -7.91 3.63 6.51
N LEU A 284 -6.74 4.23 6.66
CA LEU A 284 -5.46 3.51 6.68
C LEU A 284 -5.31 2.72 7.97
N THR A 285 -4.80 1.51 7.85
CA THR A 285 -4.35 0.74 9.02
C THR A 285 -2.95 1.16 9.44
N GLU A 286 -2.59 0.87 10.69
CA GLU A 286 -1.24 1.09 11.21
C GLU A 286 -0.17 0.37 10.35
N ASN A 287 -0.45 -0.86 9.92
CA ASN A 287 0.47 -1.64 9.08
C ASN A 287 0.65 -1.03 7.68
N GLN A 288 -0.41 -0.50 7.07
CA GLN A 288 -0.31 0.22 5.81
C GLN A 288 0.51 1.52 5.94
N ILE A 289 0.32 2.28 7.03
CA ILE A 289 1.12 3.49 7.31
C ILE A 289 2.60 3.12 7.48
N ARG A 290 2.90 2.10 8.28
CA ARG A 290 4.27 1.60 8.47
C ARG A 290 4.90 1.10 7.17
N LEU A 291 4.10 0.42 6.34
CA LEU A 291 4.56 -0.04 5.03
C LEU A 291 4.93 1.15 4.12
N LEU A 292 4.05 2.16 4.02
CA LEU A 292 4.27 3.32 3.16
C LEU A 292 5.39 4.23 3.67
N LYS A 293 5.53 4.41 4.99
CA LYS A 293 6.59 5.16 5.65
C LYS A 293 8.01 4.70 5.26
N ARG A 294 8.16 3.42 4.91
CA ARG A 294 9.44 2.87 4.44
C ARG A 294 9.91 3.48 3.11
N PHE A 295 8.99 4.01 2.33
CA PHE A 295 9.24 4.54 0.99
C PHE A 295 9.02 6.06 0.89
N ALA A 296 8.11 6.63 1.70
CA ALA A 296 7.70 8.03 1.65
C ALA A 296 7.86 8.73 3.00
N LYS A 297 8.21 10.03 2.97
CA LYS A 297 8.20 10.92 4.14
C LYS A 297 6.87 11.65 4.30
N LYS A 298 6.05 11.67 3.26
CA LYS A 298 4.77 12.38 3.19
C LYS A 298 3.70 11.50 2.56
N LEU A 299 2.56 11.35 3.24
CA LEU A 299 1.36 10.70 2.74
C LEU A 299 0.40 11.78 2.21
N VAL A 300 -0.04 11.64 0.96
CA VAL A 300 -0.91 12.62 0.31
C VAL A 300 -2.22 11.93 -0.05
N PHE A 301 -3.30 12.30 0.61
CA PHE A 301 -4.61 11.70 0.43
C PHE A 301 -5.37 12.38 -0.71
N CYS A 302 -5.99 11.57 -1.54
CA CYS A 302 -6.92 12.01 -2.58
C CYS A 302 -8.12 11.06 -2.58
N PHE A 303 -9.11 11.34 -1.74
CA PHE A 303 -10.32 10.54 -1.58
C PHE A 303 -11.53 11.25 -2.18
N ASP A 304 -12.54 10.47 -2.56
CA ASP A 304 -13.76 10.95 -3.21
C ASP A 304 -14.67 11.74 -2.26
N THR A 305 -14.51 11.55 -0.95
CA THR A 305 -15.34 12.17 0.09
C THR A 305 -14.52 13.04 1.03
N ASP A 306 -15.18 14.02 1.65
CA ASP A 306 -14.61 14.95 2.63
C ASP A 306 -13.85 14.16 3.74
N PRO A 307 -12.52 14.27 3.82
CA PRO A 307 -11.73 13.54 4.80
C PRO A 307 -11.90 14.06 6.24
N ALA A 308 -12.62 15.16 6.45
CA ALA A 308 -12.69 15.85 7.75
C ALA A 308 -13.82 15.38 8.67
N GLY A 309 -14.60 14.34 8.33
CA GLY A 309 -15.87 14.11 9.01
C GLY A 309 -16.05 12.82 9.78
N THR A 310 -15.19 11.81 9.66
CA THR A 310 -15.42 10.50 10.25
C THR A 310 -14.44 10.14 11.36
N GLU A 311 -14.89 9.39 12.36
CA GLU A 311 -14.05 8.82 13.43
C GLU A 311 -12.90 7.93 12.86
N ALA A 312 -13.16 7.27 11.73
CA ALA A 312 -12.16 6.45 11.05
C ALA A 312 -10.99 7.29 10.49
N GLN A 313 -11.29 8.49 9.99
CA GLN A 313 -10.27 9.42 9.48
C GLN A 313 -9.46 10.03 10.63
N ARG A 314 -10.11 10.40 11.74
CA ARG A 314 -9.42 10.85 12.94
C ARG A 314 -8.41 9.81 13.42
N ARG A 315 -8.81 8.54 13.51
CA ARG A 315 -7.89 7.44 13.86
C ARG A 315 -6.74 7.29 12.90
N SER A 316 -6.97 7.45 11.59
CA SER A 316 -5.89 7.41 10.60
C SER A 316 -4.88 8.55 10.81
N ILE A 317 -5.35 9.77 11.09
CA ILE A 317 -4.47 10.93 11.35
C ILE A 317 -3.69 10.73 12.65
N GLU A 318 -4.33 10.21 13.70
CA GLU A 318 -3.68 9.87 14.97
C GLU A 318 -2.56 8.84 14.79
N LEU A 319 -2.80 7.80 13.98
CA LEU A 319 -1.79 6.81 13.64
C LEU A 319 -0.64 7.39 12.82
N ILE A 320 -0.94 8.32 11.89
CA ILE A 320 0.07 9.00 11.07
C ILE A 320 0.98 9.88 11.94
N GLU A 321 0.39 10.67 12.86
CA GLU A 321 1.15 11.46 13.83
C GLU A 321 2.04 10.57 14.70
N LYS A 322 1.48 9.51 15.29
CA LYS A 322 2.22 8.53 16.08
C LYS A 322 3.40 7.92 15.32
N GLU A 323 3.24 7.69 14.02
CA GLU A 323 4.32 7.16 13.17
C GLU A 323 5.28 8.25 12.66
N GLY A 324 5.03 9.54 12.96
CA GLY A 324 5.90 10.68 12.60
C GLY A 324 6.02 10.91 11.10
N VAL A 325 4.94 10.70 10.36
CA VAL A 325 4.87 10.90 8.90
C VAL A 325 4.03 12.13 8.61
N SER A 326 4.48 12.99 7.68
CA SER A 326 3.70 14.16 7.27
C SER A 326 2.49 13.73 6.44
N ALA A 327 1.34 14.39 6.67
CA ALA A 327 0.11 14.15 5.91
C ALA A 327 -0.34 15.41 5.16
N ALA A 328 -0.83 15.23 3.93
CA ALA A 328 -1.45 16.27 3.13
C ALA A 328 -2.65 15.72 2.35
N VAL A 329 -3.43 16.61 1.79
CA VAL A 329 -4.64 16.31 1.00
C VAL A 329 -4.53 16.97 -0.37
N ILE A 330 -4.90 16.24 -1.40
CA ILE A 330 -5.21 16.78 -2.72
C ILE A 330 -6.73 16.94 -2.77
N VAL A 331 -7.20 18.16 -3.00
CA VAL A 331 -8.61 18.44 -3.22
C VAL A 331 -8.84 18.52 -4.74
N PRO A 332 -9.45 17.49 -5.35
CA PRO A 332 -9.74 17.54 -6.77
C PRO A 332 -10.74 18.68 -7.05
N PRO A 333 -10.51 19.49 -8.09
CA PRO A 333 -11.49 20.48 -8.48
C PRO A 333 -12.79 19.79 -8.89
N GLN A 334 -13.94 20.36 -8.49
CA GLN A 334 -15.30 19.91 -8.83
C GLN A 334 -15.76 18.59 -8.15
N GLY A 335 -15.05 18.08 -7.13
CA GLY A 335 -15.48 16.88 -6.38
C GLY A 335 -15.47 15.58 -7.19
N LYS A 336 -14.71 15.52 -8.31
CA LYS A 336 -14.55 14.32 -9.14
C LYS A 336 -13.48 13.42 -8.58
N ASP A 337 -13.68 12.10 -8.77
CA ASP A 337 -12.63 11.14 -8.47
C ASP A 337 -11.41 11.32 -9.41
N PRO A 338 -10.22 10.80 -9.02
CA PRO A 338 -9.01 10.92 -9.84
C PRO A 338 -9.15 10.31 -11.24
N ASP A 339 -9.84 9.17 -11.39
CA ASP A 339 -10.05 8.51 -12.68
C ASP A 339 -10.89 9.38 -13.62
N GLU A 340 -12.01 9.96 -13.13
CA GLU A 340 -12.84 10.87 -13.91
C GLU A 340 -12.07 12.13 -14.33
N LEU A 341 -11.40 12.77 -13.36
CA LEU A 341 -10.66 14.01 -13.62
C LEU A 341 -9.51 13.81 -14.60
N LEU A 342 -8.78 12.70 -14.49
CA LEU A 342 -7.69 12.33 -15.41
C LEU A 342 -8.20 11.98 -16.82
N ASN A 343 -9.40 11.41 -16.93
CA ASN A 343 -10.01 11.13 -18.23
C ASN A 343 -10.53 12.39 -18.94
N GLU A 344 -10.94 13.43 -18.19
CA GLU A 344 -11.46 14.68 -18.73
C GLU A 344 -10.37 15.74 -18.92
N ASN A 345 -9.57 15.99 -17.90
CA ASN A 345 -8.54 17.04 -17.91
C ASN A 345 -7.33 16.67 -17.01
N PRO A 346 -6.36 15.90 -17.52
CA PRO A 346 -5.20 15.48 -16.75
C PRO A 346 -4.37 16.62 -16.15
N SER A 347 -4.37 17.79 -16.82
CA SER A 347 -3.59 18.95 -16.38
C SER A 347 -4.10 19.54 -15.07
N LEU A 348 -5.41 19.48 -14.82
CA LEU A 348 -6.00 19.93 -13.55
C LEU A 348 -5.58 19.05 -12.39
N PHE A 349 -5.59 17.74 -12.57
CA PHE A 349 -5.13 16.81 -11.52
C PHE A 349 -3.64 16.97 -11.24
N LYS A 350 -2.80 17.09 -12.29
CA LYS A 350 -1.36 17.37 -12.14
C LYS A 350 -1.08 18.68 -11.40
N LYS A 351 -1.93 19.71 -11.60
CA LYS A 351 -1.86 20.98 -10.86
C LYS A 351 -2.25 20.79 -9.39
N ALA A 352 -3.33 20.02 -9.11
CA ALA A 352 -3.78 19.71 -7.76
C ALA A 352 -2.70 18.95 -6.96
N ILE A 353 -2.01 17.98 -7.57
CA ILE A 353 -0.90 17.25 -6.97
C ILE A 353 0.27 18.16 -6.54
N LYS A 354 0.53 19.24 -7.30
CA LYS A 354 1.58 20.21 -6.97
C LYS A 354 1.18 21.14 -5.83
N ASN A 355 -0.11 21.33 -5.60
CA ASN A 355 -0.69 22.23 -4.61
C ASN A 355 -1.37 21.42 -3.48
N ASP A 356 -0.74 20.31 -3.05
CA ASP A 356 -1.25 19.55 -1.91
C ASP A 356 -1.26 20.41 -0.63
N ILE A 357 -2.34 20.32 0.14
CA ILE A 357 -2.59 21.11 1.34
C ILE A 357 -2.27 20.26 2.56
N HIS A 358 -1.56 20.83 3.56
CA HIS A 358 -1.30 20.09 4.80
C HIS A 358 -2.62 19.68 5.47
N ILE A 359 -2.66 18.49 6.05
CA ILE A 359 -3.91 17.90 6.57
C ILE A 359 -4.63 18.82 7.59
N TYR A 360 -3.91 19.51 8.46
CA TYR A 360 -4.51 20.40 9.45
C TYR A 360 -5.01 21.71 8.84
N ASP A 361 -4.34 22.23 7.80
CA ASP A 361 -4.87 23.34 7.02
C ASP A 361 -6.20 22.98 6.39
N PHE A 362 -6.27 21.81 5.75
CA PHE A 362 -7.49 21.31 5.12
C PHE A 362 -8.63 21.13 6.13
N ILE A 363 -8.37 20.58 7.32
CA ILE A 363 -9.37 20.38 8.38
C ILE A 363 -9.94 21.72 8.85
N ILE A 364 -9.07 22.71 9.09
CA ILE A 364 -9.50 24.05 9.52
C ILE A 364 -10.30 24.72 8.41
N ASP A 365 -9.79 24.74 7.18
CA ASP A 365 -10.41 25.43 6.05
C ASP A 365 -11.77 24.79 5.68
N SER A 366 -11.88 23.46 5.74
CA SER A 366 -13.15 22.73 5.55
C SER A 366 -14.17 23.06 6.66
N ALA A 367 -13.76 23.12 7.92
CA ALA A 367 -14.66 23.47 9.01
C ALA A 367 -15.15 24.93 8.91
N LEU A 368 -14.27 25.86 8.52
CA LEU A 368 -14.61 27.27 8.27
C LEU A 368 -15.55 27.44 7.09
N GLY A 369 -15.37 26.66 6.01
CA GLY A 369 -16.26 26.66 4.86
C GLY A 369 -17.67 26.11 5.14
N ALA A 370 -17.78 25.22 6.15
CA ALA A 370 -19.05 24.56 6.50
C ALA A 370 -19.88 25.28 7.59
N SER A 371 -19.33 26.31 8.25
CA SER A 371 -20.01 27.00 9.36
C SER A 371 -19.61 28.49 9.42
N ASP A 372 -20.54 29.35 9.78
CA ASP A 372 -20.28 30.79 9.88
C ASP A 372 -19.45 31.13 11.13
N SER A 373 -18.18 31.47 10.93
CA SER A 373 -17.24 31.83 12.00
C SER A 373 -17.60 33.14 12.75
N LYS A 374 -18.60 33.89 12.31
CA LYS A 374 -19.05 35.14 12.95
C LYS A 374 -20.10 34.86 14.03
N THR A 375 -20.84 33.75 13.98
CA THR A 375 -21.87 33.38 14.94
C THR A 375 -21.30 32.54 16.07
N VAL A 376 -21.91 32.58 17.25
CA VAL A 376 -21.51 31.76 18.40
C VAL A 376 -21.67 30.27 18.07
N ASP A 377 -22.83 29.87 17.54
CA ASP A 377 -23.11 28.48 17.14
C ASP A 377 -22.15 27.98 16.05
N GLY A 378 -21.78 28.86 15.11
CA GLY A 378 -20.84 28.53 14.06
C GLY A 378 -19.43 28.31 14.60
N LYS A 379 -18.97 29.18 15.52
CA LYS A 379 -17.67 29.01 16.21
C LYS A 379 -17.62 27.70 16.99
N GLU A 380 -18.69 27.34 17.73
CA GLU A 380 -18.77 26.10 18.48
C GLU A 380 -18.68 24.88 17.55
N LYS A 381 -19.42 24.87 16.45
CA LYS A 381 -19.34 23.80 15.43
C LYS A 381 -17.95 23.66 14.82
N ILE A 382 -17.26 24.78 14.55
CA ILE A 382 -15.89 24.76 14.02
C ILE A 382 -14.94 24.16 15.05
N LEU A 383 -15.02 24.61 16.33
CA LEU A 383 -14.19 24.05 17.41
C LEU A 383 -14.43 22.55 17.60
N GLN A 384 -15.67 22.09 17.64
CA GLN A 384 -16.01 20.67 17.76
C GLN A 384 -15.45 19.83 16.61
N LYS A 385 -15.37 20.38 15.38
CA LYS A 385 -14.80 19.68 14.22
C LYS A 385 -13.28 19.70 14.18
N THR A 386 -12.61 20.73 14.71
CA THR A 386 -11.18 20.94 14.52
C THR A 386 -10.33 20.51 15.72
N LEU A 387 -10.77 20.83 16.96
CA LEU A 387 -9.98 20.56 18.17
C LEU A 387 -9.59 19.09 18.37
N PRO A 388 -10.47 18.08 18.11
CA PRO A 388 -10.09 16.68 18.25
C PRO A 388 -8.89 16.28 17.39
N PHE A 389 -8.69 16.95 16.26
CA PHE A 389 -7.53 16.71 15.37
C PHE A 389 -6.30 17.51 15.80
N LEU A 390 -6.47 18.74 16.27
CA LEU A 390 -5.33 19.55 16.74
C LEU A 390 -4.77 19.04 18.07
N ALA A 391 -5.61 18.42 18.90
CA ALA A 391 -5.18 17.84 20.16
C ALA A 391 -4.17 16.69 20.03
N ILE A 392 -4.23 15.94 18.91
CA ILE A 392 -3.35 14.79 18.67
C ILE A 392 -1.99 15.18 18.09
N ILE A 393 -1.73 16.45 17.79
CA ILE A 393 -0.43 16.91 17.29
C ILE A 393 0.62 16.78 18.39
N ASP A 394 1.63 15.92 18.17
CA ASP A 394 2.72 15.69 19.14
C ASP A 394 3.74 16.83 19.16
N ASN A 395 3.94 17.52 18.04
CA ASN A 395 4.87 18.64 17.95
C ASN A 395 4.24 19.91 18.49
N GLU A 396 4.68 20.35 19.68
CA GLU A 396 4.12 21.53 20.37
C GLU A 396 4.20 22.82 19.54
N VAL A 397 5.26 23.03 18.75
CA VAL A 397 5.39 24.22 17.88
C VAL A 397 4.35 24.16 16.75
N LEU A 398 4.15 22.99 16.17
CA LEU A 398 3.14 22.78 15.11
C LEU A 398 1.72 22.92 15.69
N LYS A 399 1.48 22.39 16.88
CA LYS A 399 0.21 22.50 17.60
C LYS A 399 -0.14 23.94 17.90
N GLU A 400 0.80 24.70 18.46
CA GLU A 400 0.63 26.13 18.74
C GLU A 400 0.31 26.90 17.45
N HIS A 401 1.04 26.62 16.34
CA HIS A 401 0.80 27.25 15.04
C HIS A 401 -0.65 27.07 14.58
N TYR A 402 -1.19 25.84 14.63
CA TYR A 402 -2.54 25.56 14.16
C TYR A 402 -3.62 26.05 15.14
N LEU A 403 -3.39 25.98 16.45
CA LEU A 403 -4.31 26.58 17.45
C LEU A 403 -4.38 28.11 17.25
N LYS A 404 -3.25 28.79 16.95
CA LYS A 404 -3.22 30.20 16.65
C LYS A 404 -3.98 30.53 15.34
N LYS A 405 -3.71 29.77 14.26
CA LYS A 405 -4.47 29.90 12.99
C LYS A 405 -5.96 29.80 13.23
N LEU A 406 -6.42 28.83 14.03
CA LEU A 406 -7.83 28.64 14.36
C LEU A 406 -8.38 29.81 15.20
N ALA A 407 -7.64 30.30 16.22
CA ALA A 407 -8.03 31.42 17.04
C ALA A 407 -8.20 32.70 16.21
N ASP A 408 -7.25 33.00 15.32
CA ASP A 408 -7.29 34.15 14.41
C ASP A 408 -8.53 34.07 13.47
N ALA A 409 -8.81 32.90 12.89
CA ALA A 409 -9.97 32.67 12.01
C ALA A 409 -11.31 32.83 12.73
N LEU A 410 -11.37 32.51 14.03
CA LEU A 410 -12.55 32.68 14.87
C LEU A 410 -12.62 34.08 15.55
N SER A 411 -11.63 34.94 15.34
CA SER A 411 -11.52 36.24 16.03
C SER A 411 -11.65 36.08 17.55
N THR A 412 -10.85 35.17 18.13
CA THR A 412 -10.80 34.89 19.56
C THR A 412 -9.34 34.79 20.05
N SER A 413 -9.13 34.72 21.37
CA SER A 413 -7.79 34.56 21.91
C SER A 413 -7.29 33.10 21.82
N LEU A 414 -5.99 32.91 21.65
CA LEU A 414 -5.36 31.58 21.68
C LEU A 414 -5.67 30.86 23.01
N GLU A 415 -5.63 31.61 24.13
CA GLU A 415 -5.95 31.08 25.45
C GLU A 415 -7.36 30.47 25.54
N SER A 416 -8.35 31.13 24.92
CA SER A 416 -9.71 30.65 24.86
C SER A 416 -9.87 29.37 24.07
N VAL A 417 -9.11 29.23 22.98
CA VAL A 417 -9.12 27.98 22.15
C VAL A 417 -8.37 26.84 22.84
N THR A 418 -7.29 27.15 23.55
CA THR A 418 -6.49 26.12 24.25
C THR A 418 -7.18 25.52 25.46
N ARG A 419 -8.13 26.24 26.08
CA ARG A 419 -8.89 25.77 27.26
C ARG A 419 -10.11 24.90 26.89
N GLN A 420 -10.48 24.81 25.63
CA GLN A 420 -11.57 23.97 25.14
C GLN A 420 -11.11 22.53 24.86
#